data_d19c72eeffac2d57453e2878eef370ba
#
_entry.id   d19c72eeffac2d57453e2878eef370ba
#
_cell.length_a   1.000
_cell.length_b   1.000
_cell.length_c   1.000
_cell.angle_alpha   90.00
_cell.angle_beta   90.00
_cell.angle_gamma   90.00
#
_symmetry.space_group_name_H-M   'P 1'
#
loop_
_entity.id
_entity.type
_entity.pdbx_description
1 polymer ?
#
loop_
_entity_poly.entity_id
_entity_poly.type
_entity_poly.pdbx_seq_one_letter_code
_entity_poly.pdbx_strand_id
1 'polypeptide(L)'
;LMKPEIAERMTVIWIGGADYPKGGFEFNLMMDINAANVVFSSKVPVWQVPMSLYKVMAVSLAELQLKVRPCGKIGKYLFEQLVDFNHVAAKYEMDWPQGEIWGLGDQGTIAVLMEELEKVSYDMVPAPRIAEDMTYIHGQNNREIRVYKYLDARLTLEDFFAKLALNFGDEK
;
A
#
# COMPACT_ATOMS: atom_id res chain seq x y z
N LEU A 1 8.07 21.49 10.78
CA LEU A 1 7.92 20.29 11.63
C LEU A 1 8.08 20.68 13.09
N MET A 2 7.14 20.26 13.97
CA MET A 2 7.19 20.58 15.40
C MET A 2 8.28 19.80 16.13
N LYS A 3 8.70 18.66 15.61
CA LYS A 3 9.76 17.80 16.18
C LYS A 3 10.65 17.24 15.07
N PRO A 4 11.62 18.00 14.58
CA PRO A 4 12.47 17.58 13.46
C PRO A 4 13.37 16.38 13.80
N GLU A 5 13.69 16.18 15.08
CA GLU A 5 14.48 15.03 15.57
C GLU A 5 13.81 13.67 15.36
N ILE A 6 12.50 13.65 15.07
CA ILE A 6 11.78 12.40 14.80
C ILE A 6 12.30 11.73 13.51
N ALA A 7 12.88 12.48 12.60
CA ALA A 7 13.45 11.97 11.36
C ALA A 7 14.54 10.91 11.57
N GLU A 8 15.23 10.93 12.72
CA GLU A 8 16.27 9.96 13.07
C GLU A 8 15.71 8.67 13.69
N ARG A 9 14.40 8.65 13.99
CA ARG A 9 13.75 7.59 14.76
C ARG A 9 12.60 6.91 14.06
N MET A 10 12.27 7.33 12.85
CA MET A 10 11.16 6.77 12.08
C MET A 10 11.48 6.68 10.59
N THR A 11 10.81 5.76 9.92
CA THR A 11 10.73 5.66 8.47
C THR A 11 9.27 5.67 8.06
N VAL A 12 8.94 6.41 7.02
CA VAL A 12 7.60 6.37 6.41
C VAL A 12 7.62 5.33 5.29
N ILE A 13 6.83 4.28 5.44
CA ILE A 13 6.55 3.33 4.35
C ILE A 13 5.17 3.69 3.82
N TRP A 14 5.09 4.05 2.55
CA TRP A 14 3.89 4.64 1.98
C TRP A 14 3.46 3.93 0.70
N ILE A 15 2.23 3.41 0.69
CA ILE A 15 1.56 3.05 -0.55
C ILE A 15 0.93 4.31 -1.12
N GLY A 16 1.42 4.79 -2.23
CA GLY A 16 0.90 6.01 -2.84
C GLY A 16 1.79 6.56 -3.94
N GLY A 17 1.15 7.43 -4.73
CA GLY A 17 1.74 8.00 -5.92
C GLY A 17 1.82 7.01 -7.08
N ALA A 18 1.85 7.57 -8.30
CA ALA A 18 2.08 6.79 -9.50
C ALA A 18 3.57 6.52 -9.72
N ASP A 19 3.91 5.88 -10.84
CA ASP A 19 5.25 5.37 -11.07
C ASP A 19 6.28 6.48 -11.28
N TYR A 20 7.43 6.31 -10.65
CA TYR A 20 8.58 7.15 -10.88
C TYR A 20 9.19 6.83 -12.27
N PRO A 21 9.67 7.82 -13.05
CA PRO A 21 9.88 9.21 -12.66
C PRO A 21 8.71 10.16 -12.98
N LYS A 22 7.67 9.70 -13.63
CA LYS A 22 6.64 10.58 -14.21
C LYS A 22 5.60 11.06 -13.17
N GLY A 23 5.23 10.21 -12.21
CA GLY A 23 4.07 10.47 -11.37
C GLY A 23 2.75 10.40 -12.14
N GLY A 24 1.70 11.00 -11.61
CA GLY A 24 0.35 11.04 -12.18
C GLY A 24 -0.71 10.72 -11.15
N PHE A 25 -1.96 10.60 -11.61
CA PHE A 25 -3.10 10.36 -10.74
C PHE A 25 -2.93 9.09 -9.91
N GLU A 26 -3.11 9.21 -8.59
CA GLU A 26 -3.17 8.11 -7.66
C GLU A 26 -4.03 8.51 -6.44
N PHE A 27 -4.86 7.57 -5.96
CA PHE A 27 -5.92 7.85 -5.00
C PHE A 27 -5.39 8.34 -3.64
N ASN A 28 -4.40 7.66 -3.06
CA ASN A 28 -3.85 8.05 -1.74
C ASN A 28 -3.14 9.40 -1.83
N LEU A 29 -2.43 9.65 -2.92
CA LEU A 29 -1.77 10.93 -3.16
C LEU A 29 -2.79 12.07 -3.35
N MET A 30 -3.89 11.79 -4.05
CA MET A 30 -4.96 12.76 -4.29
C MET A 30 -5.59 13.28 -2.98
N MET A 31 -5.60 12.46 -1.92
CA MET A 31 -6.21 12.83 -0.65
C MET A 31 -5.53 14.03 0.01
N ASP A 32 -4.20 14.17 -0.11
CA ASP A 32 -3.48 15.36 0.36
C ASP A 32 -2.09 15.50 -0.28
N ILE A 33 -2.04 16.18 -1.43
CA ILE A 33 -0.80 16.47 -2.16
C ILE A 33 0.17 17.33 -1.32
N ASN A 34 -0.38 18.24 -0.48
CA ASN A 34 0.44 19.12 0.34
C ASN A 34 1.13 18.33 1.46
N ALA A 35 0.41 17.43 2.12
CA ALA A 35 1.00 16.55 3.13
C ALA A 35 2.11 15.67 2.52
N ALA A 36 1.88 15.08 1.34
CA ALA A 36 2.90 14.32 0.62
C ALA A 36 4.14 15.16 0.32
N ASN A 37 3.98 16.39 -0.17
CA ASN A 37 5.09 17.32 -0.42
C ASN A 37 5.86 17.67 0.86
N VAL A 38 5.19 17.86 1.99
CA VAL A 38 5.84 18.10 3.29
C VAL A 38 6.69 16.91 3.70
N VAL A 39 6.18 15.69 3.55
CA VAL A 39 6.92 14.46 3.87
C VAL A 39 8.12 14.29 2.92
N PHE A 40 7.93 14.47 1.62
CA PHE A 40 8.97 14.32 0.61
C PHE A 40 10.09 15.36 0.74
N SER A 41 9.79 16.57 1.21
CA SER A 41 10.79 17.61 1.49
C SER A 41 11.44 17.51 2.86
N SER A 42 10.92 16.66 3.76
CA SER A 42 11.45 16.45 5.11
C SER A 42 12.73 15.58 5.09
N LYS A 43 13.37 15.44 6.26
CA LYS A 43 14.49 14.51 6.45
C LYS A 43 14.06 13.07 6.81
N VAL A 44 12.78 12.83 7.00
CA VAL A 44 12.25 11.49 7.34
C VAL A 44 12.50 10.53 6.18
N PRO A 45 13.16 9.37 6.38
CA PRO A 45 13.30 8.38 5.33
C PRO A 45 11.94 7.95 4.77
N VAL A 46 11.81 7.92 3.44
CA VAL A 46 10.59 7.53 2.73
C VAL A 46 10.85 6.31 1.87
N TRP A 47 10.01 5.30 2.05
CA TRP A 47 9.96 4.08 1.25
C TRP A 47 8.63 4.07 0.52
N GLN A 48 8.66 4.42 -0.75
CA GLN A 48 7.46 4.49 -1.58
C GLN A 48 7.20 3.15 -2.25
N VAL A 49 5.97 2.65 -2.08
CA VAL A 49 5.40 1.53 -2.84
C VAL A 49 4.39 2.14 -3.82
N PRO A 50 4.77 2.33 -5.10
CA PRO A 50 3.91 3.01 -6.07
C PRO A 50 2.70 2.17 -6.48
N MET A 51 1.75 2.83 -7.13
CA MET A 51 0.47 2.24 -7.54
C MET A 51 0.62 0.94 -8.34
N SER A 52 1.58 0.86 -9.26
CA SER A 52 1.82 -0.36 -10.04
C SER A 52 2.17 -1.57 -9.18
N LEU A 53 2.82 -1.35 -8.03
CA LEU A 53 3.19 -2.44 -7.12
C LEU A 53 2.08 -2.81 -6.15
N TYR A 54 1.44 -1.86 -5.49
CA TYR A 54 0.41 -2.25 -4.52
C TYR A 54 -0.83 -2.84 -5.20
N LYS A 55 -1.10 -2.51 -6.47
CA LYS A 55 -2.18 -3.12 -7.26
C LYS A 55 -1.99 -4.60 -7.55
N VAL A 56 -0.77 -5.14 -7.46
CA VAL A 56 -0.56 -6.59 -7.65
C VAL A 56 -1.05 -7.43 -6.46
N MET A 57 -1.35 -6.79 -5.32
CA MET A 57 -1.92 -7.45 -4.15
C MET A 57 -3.40 -7.77 -4.35
N ALA A 58 -3.73 -8.44 -5.45
CA ALA A 58 -5.09 -8.82 -5.77
C ALA A 58 -5.40 -10.24 -5.28
N VAL A 59 -6.59 -10.43 -4.73
CA VAL A 59 -7.11 -11.72 -4.26
C VAL A 59 -8.53 -11.93 -4.79
N SER A 60 -8.94 -13.18 -4.96
CA SER A 60 -10.34 -13.47 -5.29
C SER A 60 -11.23 -13.48 -4.05
N LEU A 61 -12.51 -13.14 -4.22
CA LEU A 61 -13.48 -13.26 -3.13
C LEU A 61 -13.61 -14.71 -2.66
N ALA A 62 -13.49 -15.68 -3.56
CA ALA A 62 -13.50 -17.10 -3.21
C ALA A 62 -12.31 -17.49 -2.32
N GLU A 63 -11.14 -16.94 -2.60
CA GLU A 63 -9.93 -17.15 -1.78
C GLU A 63 -10.09 -16.52 -0.38
N LEU A 64 -10.62 -15.30 -0.29
CA LEU A 64 -10.93 -14.66 0.98
C LEU A 64 -11.98 -15.44 1.78
N GLN A 65 -13.02 -15.95 1.10
CA GLN A 65 -14.04 -16.78 1.74
C GLN A 65 -13.46 -18.09 2.29
N LEU A 66 -12.51 -18.70 1.58
CA LEU A 66 -11.89 -19.97 1.97
C LEU A 66 -10.83 -19.79 3.07
N LYS A 67 -9.95 -18.78 2.91
CA LYS A 67 -8.74 -18.64 3.73
C LYS A 67 -8.91 -17.63 4.88
N VAL A 68 -9.75 -16.61 4.72
CA VAL A 68 -9.90 -15.53 5.71
C VAL A 68 -11.13 -15.72 6.56
N ARG A 69 -12.30 -15.87 5.95
CA ARG A 69 -13.59 -15.93 6.66
C ARG A 69 -13.66 -16.96 7.80
N PRO A 70 -13.06 -18.17 7.70
CA PRO A 70 -13.10 -19.18 8.77
C PRO A 70 -12.22 -18.84 9.98
N CYS A 71 -11.37 -17.83 9.92
CA CYS A 71 -10.41 -17.50 10.97
C CYS A 71 -11.07 -16.67 12.09
N GLY A 72 -11.95 -17.29 12.84
CA GLY A 72 -12.60 -16.72 14.01
C GLY A 72 -13.41 -15.45 13.72
N LYS A 73 -13.64 -14.64 14.75
CA LYS A 73 -14.40 -13.39 14.61
C LYS A 73 -13.70 -12.36 13.71
N ILE A 74 -12.39 -12.30 13.79
CA ILE A 74 -11.61 -11.34 12.99
C ILE A 74 -11.67 -11.67 11.50
N GLY A 75 -11.50 -12.93 11.13
CA GLY A 75 -11.58 -13.37 9.75
C GLY A 75 -12.97 -13.15 9.14
N LYS A 76 -14.01 -13.47 9.91
CA LYS A 76 -15.39 -13.18 9.53
C LYS A 76 -15.60 -11.69 9.27
N TYR A 77 -15.17 -10.84 10.21
CA TYR A 77 -15.30 -9.39 10.09
C TYR A 77 -14.56 -8.84 8.86
N LEU A 78 -13.28 -9.25 8.65
CA LEU A 78 -12.49 -8.82 7.51
C LEU A 78 -13.15 -9.19 6.18
N PHE A 79 -13.73 -10.38 6.08
CA PHE A 79 -14.43 -10.81 4.86
C PHE A 79 -15.73 -10.03 4.66
N GLU A 80 -16.59 -9.95 5.69
CA GLU A 80 -17.91 -9.35 5.57
C GLU A 80 -17.86 -7.86 5.23
N GLN A 81 -16.93 -7.08 5.82
CA GLN A 81 -16.80 -5.67 5.47
C GLN A 81 -16.41 -5.43 4.00
N LEU A 82 -15.62 -6.32 3.39
CA LEU A 82 -15.27 -6.21 1.97
C LEU A 82 -16.48 -6.49 1.08
N VAL A 83 -17.27 -7.53 1.42
CA VAL A 83 -18.50 -7.86 0.68
C VAL A 83 -19.52 -6.74 0.83
N ASP A 84 -19.71 -6.22 2.03
CA ASP A 84 -20.65 -5.12 2.30
C ASP A 84 -20.25 -3.84 1.54
N PHE A 85 -18.95 -3.52 1.49
CA PHE A 85 -18.44 -2.38 0.72
C PHE A 85 -18.71 -2.56 -0.78
N ASN A 86 -18.50 -3.76 -1.33
CA ASN A 86 -18.83 -4.03 -2.74
C ASN A 86 -20.30 -3.78 -3.04
N HIS A 87 -21.22 -4.17 -2.15
CA HIS A 87 -22.64 -3.88 -2.30
C HIS A 87 -22.94 -2.37 -2.26
N VAL A 88 -22.27 -1.62 -1.38
CA VAL A 88 -22.37 -0.16 -1.30
C VAL A 88 -21.85 0.49 -2.57
N ALA A 89 -20.67 0.08 -3.03
CA ALA A 89 -20.06 0.60 -4.24
C ALA A 89 -20.93 0.38 -5.47
N ALA A 90 -21.51 -0.82 -5.60
CA ALA A 90 -22.46 -1.14 -6.67
C ALA A 90 -23.73 -0.31 -6.60
N LYS A 91 -24.30 -0.15 -5.39
CA LYS A 91 -25.54 0.61 -5.19
C LYS A 91 -25.40 2.09 -5.56
N TYR A 92 -24.23 2.69 -5.32
CA TYR A 92 -23.97 4.09 -5.58
C TYR A 92 -23.18 4.35 -6.87
N GLU A 93 -23.03 3.32 -7.71
CA GLU A 93 -22.31 3.39 -8.99
C GLU A 93 -20.90 4.01 -8.83
N MET A 94 -20.23 3.68 -7.72
CA MET A 94 -18.88 4.19 -7.44
C MET A 94 -17.89 3.65 -8.48
N ASP A 95 -16.93 4.49 -8.87
CA ASP A 95 -15.76 4.06 -9.68
C ASP A 95 -14.81 3.20 -8.85
N TRP A 96 -15.25 1.98 -8.59
CA TRP A 96 -14.56 1.00 -7.77
C TRP A 96 -14.59 -0.37 -8.45
N PRO A 97 -13.49 -1.13 -8.42
CA PRO A 97 -13.48 -2.49 -8.96
C PRO A 97 -14.58 -3.34 -8.31
N GLN A 98 -15.51 -3.83 -9.13
CA GLN A 98 -16.60 -4.69 -8.72
C GLN A 98 -16.40 -6.05 -9.37
N GLY A 99 -16.70 -7.12 -8.64
CA GLY A 99 -16.63 -8.48 -9.16
C GLY A 99 -15.93 -9.44 -8.22
N GLU A 100 -15.27 -10.43 -8.80
CA GLU A 100 -14.64 -11.54 -8.07
C GLU A 100 -13.26 -11.22 -7.50
N ILE A 101 -12.76 -9.99 -7.64
CA ILE A 101 -11.42 -9.58 -7.25
C ILE A 101 -11.48 -8.46 -6.22
N TRP A 102 -10.61 -8.56 -5.22
CA TRP A 102 -10.35 -7.50 -4.26
C TRP A 102 -8.87 -7.14 -4.19
N GLY A 103 -8.54 -5.84 -4.13
CA GLY A 103 -7.18 -5.36 -3.96
C GLY A 103 -6.84 -5.15 -2.48
N LEU A 104 -5.89 -5.91 -1.95
CA LEU A 104 -5.32 -5.73 -0.61
C LEU A 104 -4.04 -4.90 -0.68
N GLY A 105 -4.09 -3.74 -1.33
CA GLY A 105 -2.93 -2.90 -1.63
C GLY A 105 -2.07 -2.53 -0.44
N ASP A 106 -2.68 -2.32 0.74
CA ASP A 106 -1.99 -1.95 1.98
C ASP A 106 -0.98 -3.01 2.42
N GLN A 107 -1.16 -4.28 2.02
CA GLN A 107 -0.19 -5.35 2.27
C GLN A 107 1.19 -5.08 1.62
N GLY A 108 1.25 -4.20 0.62
CA GLY A 108 2.52 -3.76 0.03
C GLY A 108 3.47 -3.14 1.04
N THR A 109 2.97 -2.48 2.08
CA THR A 109 3.82 -1.93 3.16
C THR A 109 4.40 -3.01 4.05
N ILE A 110 3.66 -4.11 4.24
CA ILE A 110 4.14 -5.27 5.00
C ILE A 110 5.16 -6.07 4.18
N ALA A 111 4.93 -6.21 2.87
CA ALA A 111 5.84 -6.91 1.97
C ALA A 111 7.28 -6.38 2.08
N VAL A 112 7.46 -5.05 2.05
CA VAL A 112 8.80 -4.44 2.13
C VAL A 112 9.49 -4.64 3.49
N LEU A 113 8.75 -5.00 4.54
CA LEU A 113 9.30 -5.34 5.86
C LEU A 113 9.58 -6.82 6.02
N MET A 114 8.86 -7.68 5.28
CA MET A 114 9.01 -9.14 5.36
C MET A 114 10.12 -9.67 4.46
N GLU A 115 10.32 -9.03 3.33
CA GLU A 115 11.22 -9.53 2.29
C GLU A 115 12.66 -9.09 2.59
N GLU A 116 13.58 -10.04 2.55
CA GLU A 116 15.00 -9.75 2.59
C GLU A 116 15.49 -9.14 1.28
N LEU A 117 16.64 -8.48 1.30
CA LEU A 117 17.21 -7.69 0.21
C LEU A 117 17.27 -8.37 -1.17
N GLU A 118 17.28 -9.69 -1.20
CA GLU A 118 17.36 -10.44 -2.45
C GLU A 118 16.05 -10.49 -3.25
N LYS A 119 14.90 -10.31 -2.57
CA LYS A 119 13.56 -10.40 -3.18
C LYS A 119 12.85 -9.07 -3.32
N VAL A 120 13.42 -8.03 -2.75
CA VAL A 120 12.90 -6.67 -2.83
C VAL A 120 13.80 -5.85 -3.73
N SER A 121 13.24 -5.30 -4.78
CA SER A 121 13.95 -4.39 -5.69
C SER A 121 13.46 -2.97 -5.50
N TYR A 122 14.39 -2.05 -5.22
CA TYR A 122 14.11 -0.62 -5.17
C TYR A 122 15.26 0.19 -5.78
N ASP A 123 14.94 1.40 -6.20
CA ASP A 123 15.93 2.41 -6.54
C ASP A 123 15.99 3.49 -5.47
N MET A 124 17.19 4.01 -5.22
CA MET A 124 17.37 5.29 -4.54
C MET A 124 17.27 6.39 -5.59
N VAL A 125 16.29 7.26 -5.44
CA VAL A 125 16.00 8.31 -6.42
C VAL A 125 15.81 9.66 -5.74
N PRO A 126 16.13 10.78 -6.42
CA PRO A 126 15.82 12.11 -5.89
C PRO A 126 14.33 12.25 -5.59
N ALA A 127 14.00 12.69 -4.38
CA ALA A 127 12.60 12.94 -3.99
C ALA A 127 12.01 14.04 -4.90
N PRO A 128 10.91 13.78 -5.60
CA PRO A 128 10.29 14.80 -6.43
C PRO A 128 9.52 15.81 -5.57
N ARG A 129 9.24 16.98 -6.11
CA ARG A 129 8.09 17.79 -5.72
C ARG A 129 6.88 17.31 -6.51
N ILE A 130 5.73 17.24 -5.88
CA ILE A 130 4.49 16.79 -6.51
C ILE A 130 3.70 18.02 -6.95
N ALA A 131 3.36 18.09 -8.23
CA ALA A 131 2.52 19.13 -8.81
C ALA A 131 1.03 18.92 -8.46
N GLU A 132 0.18 19.91 -8.72
CA GLU A 132 -1.26 19.84 -8.47
C GLU A 132 -1.97 18.73 -9.28
N ASP A 133 -1.45 18.41 -10.46
CA ASP A 133 -1.91 17.30 -11.30
C ASP A 133 -1.26 15.94 -10.94
N MET A 134 -0.56 15.90 -9.80
CA MET A 134 0.18 14.74 -9.27
C MET A 134 1.37 14.27 -10.13
N THR A 135 1.78 15.01 -11.14
CA THR A 135 3.04 14.75 -11.83
C THR A 135 4.25 15.12 -10.97
N TYR A 136 5.38 14.48 -11.23
CA TYR A 136 6.61 14.66 -10.45
C TYR A 136 7.53 15.71 -11.10
N ILE A 137 7.90 16.72 -10.32
CA ILE A 137 8.85 17.77 -10.70
C ILE A 137 10.18 17.44 -10.03
N HIS A 138 11.20 17.22 -10.86
CA HIS A 138 12.54 16.84 -10.41
C HIS A 138 13.47 18.02 -10.17
N GLY A 139 14.55 17.79 -9.40
CA GLY A 139 15.61 18.76 -9.18
C GLY A 139 15.32 19.84 -8.14
N GLN A 140 14.23 19.72 -7.39
CA GLN A 140 13.86 20.68 -6.34
C GLN A 140 14.20 20.20 -4.92
N ASN A 141 14.38 18.90 -4.72
CA ASN A 141 14.78 18.32 -3.44
C ASN A 141 16.19 17.72 -3.54
N ASN A 142 17.00 17.98 -2.53
CA ASN A 142 18.39 17.46 -2.44
C ASN A 142 18.47 16.21 -1.57
N ARG A 143 17.44 15.37 -1.57
CA ARG A 143 17.41 14.14 -0.79
C ARG A 143 16.93 13.00 -1.66
N GLU A 144 17.27 11.79 -1.26
CA GLU A 144 16.79 10.57 -1.92
C GLU A 144 15.69 9.90 -1.11
N ILE A 145 14.84 9.17 -1.82
CA ILE A 145 13.82 8.25 -1.30
C ILE A 145 14.03 6.88 -1.93
N ARG A 146 13.53 5.83 -1.27
CA ARG A 146 13.40 4.52 -1.91
C ARG A 146 12.12 4.46 -2.71
N VAL A 147 12.20 4.01 -3.96
CA VAL A 147 11.04 3.67 -4.78
C VAL A 147 11.14 2.20 -5.13
N TYR A 148 10.21 1.41 -4.60
CA TYR A 148 10.18 -0.04 -4.84
C TYR A 148 9.71 -0.33 -6.26
N LYS A 149 10.25 -1.41 -6.85
CA LYS A 149 9.97 -1.87 -8.22
C LYS A 149 9.44 -3.28 -8.30
N TYR A 150 9.63 -4.05 -7.25
CA TYR A 150 9.17 -5.42 -7.18
C TYR A 150 8.78 -5.80 -5.74
N LEU A 151 7.70 -6.56 -5.63
CA LEU A 151 7.23 -7.22 -4.41
C LEU A 151 6.76 -8.63 -4.77
N ASP A 152 6.97 -9.60 -3.89
CA ASP A 152 6.38 -10.93 -4.05
C ASP A 152 4.97 -10.95 -3.43
N ALA A 153 3.97 -10.66 -4.27
CA ALA A 153 2.56 -10.65 -3.83
C ALA A 153 2.11 -12.03 -3.32
N ARG A 154 2.57 -13.12 -3.96
CA ARG A 154 2.23 -14.47 -3.51
C ARG A 154 2.76 -14.74 -2.11
N LEU A 155 4.04 -14.47 -1.86
CA LEU A 155 4.63 -14.65 -0.53
C LEU A 155 3.88 -13.82 0.52
N THR A 156 3.62 -12.56 0.23
CA THR A 156 2.97 -11.63 1.16
C THR A 156 1.55 -12.08 1.51
N LEU A 157 0.77 -12.45 0.52
CA LEU A 157 -0.63 -12.86 0.72
C LEU A 157 -0.73 -14.24 1.39
N GLU A 158 0.10 -15.19 1.00
CA GLU A 158 0.11 -16.52 1.65
C GLU A 158 0.60 -16.45 3.10
N ASP A 159 1.57 -15.60 3.42
CA ASP A 159 1.99 -15.35 4.81
C ASP A 159 0.86 -14.73 5.63
N PHE A 160 0.13 -13.76 5.06
CA PHE A 160 -1.04 -13.18 5.71
C PHE A 160 -2.09 -14.25 6.02
N PHE A 161 -2.46 -15.08 5.04
CA PHE A 161 -3.44 -16.15 5.25
C PHE A 161 -2.96 -17.17 6.28
N ALA A 162 -1.69 -17.58 6.21
CA ALA A 162 -1.11 -18.52 7.16
C ALA A 162 -1.11 -17.96 8.59
N LYS A 163 -0.67 -16.72 8.78
CA LYS A 163 -0.68 -16.05 10.09
C LYS A 163 -2.09 -15.88 10.65
N LEU A 164 -3.04 -15.55 9.81
CA LEU A 164 -4.44 -15.43 10.21
C LEU A 164 -4.98 -16.77 10.67
N ALA A 165 -4.75 -17.85 9.94
CA ALA A 165 -5.17 -19.19 10.31
C ALA A 165 -4.47 -19.70 11.60
N LEU A 166 -3.16 -19.49 11.73
CA LEU A 166 -2.39 -19.91 12.89
C LEU A 166 -2.79 -19.20 14.19
N ASN A 167 -3.18 -17.93 14.10
CA ASN A 167 -3.49 -17.15 15.29
C ASN A 167 -4.98 -17.11 15.64
N PHE A 168 -5.87 -17.36 14.66
CA PHE A 168 -7.32 -17.21 14.84
C PHE A 168 -8.16 -18.36 14.27
N GLY A 169 -7.52 -19.38 13.65
CA GLY A 169 -8.23 -20.48 12.99
C GLY A 169 -8.99 -21.42 13.93
N ASP A 170 -8.58 -21.51 15.18
CA ASP A 170 -9.17 -22.43 16.19
C ASP A 170 -10.24 -21.77 17.09
N GLU A 171 -10.55 -20.50 16.90
CA GLU A 171 -11.67 -19.85 17.57
C GLU A 171 -13.00 -20.35 16.98
N LYS A 172 -13.55 -21.42 17.57
CA LYS A 172 -14.90 -21.92 17.27
C LYS A 172 -15.96 -21.14 18.05
#